data_4f77737080647e5c66f02f8f9381c313
#
_entry.id   4f77737080647e5c66f02f8f9381c313
#
_cell.length_a   1.000
_cell.length_b   1.000
_cell.length_c   1.000
_cell.angle_alpha   90.00
_cell.angle_beta   90.00
_cell.angle_gamma   90.00
#
_symmetry.space_group_name_H-M   'P 1'
#
loop_
_entity.id
_entity.type
_entity.pdbx_description
1 polymer ?
#
loop_
_entity_poly.entity_id
_entity_poly.type
_entity_poly.pdbx_seq_one_letter_code
_entity_poly.pdbx_strand_id
1 'polypeptide(L)'
;MLNYFIKSPETPEEWDNYFLFRWEMLRKPLGMSKNSLKDELESSSFHLIAIDEYKKVVGSGRVHFISDEEAQIRYMAISENLKRKGIGSEIVKKLEEYAGKNGAKTVILNARKEAIN
;
A
#
# COMPACT_ATOMS: atom_id res chain seq x y z
N MET A 1 6.34 15.92 -16.84
CA MET A 1 6.53 15.68 -15.40
C MET A 1 5.33 14.92 -14.83
N LEU A 2 5.60 13.89 -14.05
CA LEU A 2 4.54 13.10 -13.43
C LEU A 2 4.01 13.85 -12.20
N ASN A 3 2.72 14.16 -12.18
CA ASN A 3 2.07 14.76 -11.03
C ASN A 3 1.24 13.71 -10.30
N TYR A 4 1.57 13.47 -9.06
CA TYR A 4 0.82 12.55 -8.22
C TYR A 4 0.94 13.01 -6.77
N PHE A 5 0.04 12.52 -5.92
CA PHE A 5 0.22 12.68 -4.47
C PHE A 5 -0.25 11.41 -3.75
N ILE A 6 0.28 11.25 -2.55
CA ILE A 6 0.07 10.06 -1.74
C ILE A 6 -0.82 10.44 -0.57
N LYS A 7 -1.87 9.65 -0.35
CA LYS A 7 -2.84 9.88 0.71
C LYS A 7 -3.49 8.56 1.13
N SER A 8 -4.14 8.56 2.29
CA SER A 8 -5.01 7.46 2.65
C SER A 8 -6.35 7.61 1.93
N PRO A 9 -6.98 6.49 1.52
CA PRO A 9 -8.33 6.57 0.95
C PRO A 9 -9.29 7.15 1.99
N GLU A 10 -10.17 8.04 1.57
CA GLU A 10 -11.11 8.70 2.48
C GLU A 10 -12.56 8.53 2.06
N THR A 11 -12.84 8.61 0.75
CA THR A 11 -14.22 8.51 0.25
C THR A 11 -14.53 7.09 -0.17
N PRO A 12 -15.84 6.71 -0.21
CA PRO A 12 -16.21 5.39 -0.74
C PRO A 12 -15.65 5.14 -2.14
N GLU A 13 -15.65 6.17 -3.00
CA GLU A 13 -15.09 6.05 -4.34
C GLU A 13 -13.59 5.75 -4.30
N GLU A 14 -12.84 6.43 -3.43
CA GLU A 14 -11.41 6.19 -3.30
C GLU A 14 -11.14 4.78 -2.80
N TRP A 15 -11.92 4.28 -1.84
CA TRP A 15 -11.79 2.92 -1.35
C TRP A 15 -12.09 1.90 -2.44
N ASP A 16 -13.15 2.13 -3.23
CA ASP A 16 -13.49 1.22 -4.32
C ASP A 16 -12.39 1.20 -5.38
N ASN A 17 -11.87 2.36 -5.75
CA ASN A 17 -10.79 2.46 -6.74
C ASN A 17 -9.52 1.82 -6.23
N TYR A 18 -9.21 1.98 -4.96
CA TYR A 18 -8.06 1.35 -4.33
C TYR A 18 -8.15 -0.18 -4.36
N PHE A 19 -9.29 -0.72 -3.95
CA PHE A 19 -9.46 -2.17 -3.95
C PHE A 19 -9.46 -2.75 -5.37
N LEU A 20 -10.06 -2.05 -6.33
CA LEU A 20 -10.03 -2.48 -7.71
C LEU A 20 -8.58 -2.49 -8.24
N PHE A 21 -7.82 -1.45 -7.95
CA PHE A 21 -6.42 -1.38 -8.34
C PHE A 21 -5.61 -2.53 -7.75
N ARG A 22 -5.78 -2.82 -6.45
CA ARG A 22 -5.11 -3.94 -5.79
C ARG A 22 -5.43 -5.25 -6.49
N TRP A 23 -6.71 -5.47 -6.80
CA TRP A 23 -7.13 -6.70 -7.46
C TRP A 23 -6.51 -6.81 -8.86
N GLU A 24 -6.60 -5.77 -9.64
CA GLU A 24 -6.07 -5.78 -11.01
C GLU A 24 -4.57 -6.02 -11.04
N MET A 25 -3.84 -5.46 -10.10
CA MET A 25 -2.38 -5.57 -10.10
C MET A 25 -1.88 -6.85 -9.45
N LEU A 26 -2.56 -7.35 -8.41
CA LEU A 26 -2.02 -8.38 -7.55
C LEU A 26 -2.75 -9.72 -7.60
N ARG A 27 -4.01 -9.74 -7.99
CA ARG A 27 -4.82 -10.96 -7.97
C ARG A 27 -5.31 -11.40 -9.33
N LYS A 28 -5.72 -10.45 -10.16
CA LYS A 28 -6.20 -10.76 -11.51
C LYS A 28 -5.16 -11.53 -12.33
N PRO A 29 -3.87 -11.14 -12.33
CA PRO A 29 -2.87 -11.90 -13.08
C PRO A 29 -2.71 -13.34 -12.62
N LEU A 30 -3.13 -13.65 -11.38
CA LEU A 30 -3.08 -15.00 -10.83
C LEU A 30 -4.40 -15.76 -11.00
N GLY A 31 -5.36 -15.16 -11.71
CA GLY A 31 -6.67 -15.77 -11.90
C GLY A 31 -7.54 -15.82 -10.66
N MET A 32 -7.21 -15.03 -9.64
CA MET A 32 -7.95 -15.04 -8.37
C MET A 32 -9.15 -14.11 -8.41
N SER A 33 -10.20 -14.46 -7.68
CA SER A 33 -11.42 -13.68 -7.62
C SER A 33 -11.21 -12.39 -6.80
N LYS A 34 -12.14 -11.43 -6.97
CA LYS A 34 -12.11 -10.20 -6.17
C LYS A 34 -12.25 -10.47 -4.68
N ASN A 35 -12.91 -11.56 -4.30
CA ASN A 35 -13.07 -11.92 -2.89
C ASN A 35 -11.75 -12.28 -2.20
N SER A 36 -10.72 -12.65 -2.96
CA SER A 36 -9.42 -12.98 -2.40
C SER A 36 -8.60 -11.74 -2.02
N LEU A 37 -9.08 -10.55 -2.36
CA LEU A 37 -8.34 -9.30 -2.21
C LEU A 37 -8.25 -8.83 -0.77
N LYS A 38 -9.32 -8.99 -0.01
CA LYS A 38 -9.41 -8.46 1.35
C LYS A 38 -9.13 -9.54 2.37
N ASP A 39 -8.51 -9.14 3.46
CA ASP A 39 -8.30 -10.04 4.60
C ASP A 39 -8.92 -9.41 5.86
N GLU A 40 -8.82 -10.14 6.97
CA GLU A 40 -9.41 -9.70 8.24
C GLU A 40 -8.72 -8.49 8.86
N LEU A 41 -7.55 -8.11 8.34
CA LEU A 41 -6.76 -7.01 8.87
C LEU A 41 -7.03 -5.67 8.20
N GLU A 42 -7.96 -5.61 7.24
CA GLU A 42 -8.20 -4.36 6.49
C GLU A 42 -8.56 -3.20 7.40
N SER A 43 -9.45 -3.41 8.35
CA SER A 43 -9.92 -2.32 9.23
C SER A 43 -8.88 -1.85 10.23
N SER A 44 -7.89 -2.68 10.54
CA SER A 44 -6.83 -2.33 11.50
C SER A 44 -5.53 -1.90 10.82
N SER A 45 -5.53 -1.82 9.50
CA SER A 45 -4.35 -1.46 8.72
C SER A 45 -4.35 0.02 8.35
N PHE A 46 -3.15 0.54 8.09
CA PHE A 46 -2.99 1.86 7.51
C PHE A 46 -2.74 1.70 6.01
N HIS A 47 -3.58 2.35 5.22
CA HIS A 47 -3.57 2.22 3.75
C HIS A 47 -3.11 3.51 3.10
N LEU A 48 -2.31 3.39 2.04
CA LEU A 48 -1.92 4.54 1.22
C LEU A 48 -2.18 4.24 -0.24
N ILE A 49 -2.58 5.29 -0.96
CA ILE A 49 -2.69 5.27 -2.41
C ILE A 49 -1.90 6.45 -2.97
N ALA A 50 -1.38 6.25 -4.18
CA ALA A 50 -0.88 7.36 -4.99
C ALA A 50 -1.91 7.59 -6.08
N ILE A 51 -2.35 8.83 -6.24
CA ILE A 51 -3.30 9.20 -7.28
C ILE A 51 -2.69 10.25 -8.18
N ASP A 52 -2.99 10.15 -9.47
CA ASP A 52 -2.46 11.10 -10.45
C ASP A 52 -3.39 12.31 -10.58
N GLU A 53 -3.05 13.21 -11.49
CA GLU A 53 -3.82 14.43 -11.70
C GLU A 53 -5.25 14.17 -12.22
N TYR A 54 -5.51 12.97 -12.73
CA TYR A 54 -6.84 12.56 -13.18
C TYR A 54 -7.60 11.78 -12.12
N LYS A 55 -7.08 11.75 -10.89
CA LYS A 55 -7.66 11.02 -9.75
C LYS A 55 -7.65 9.51 -9.93
N LYS A 56 -6.77 9.02 -10.78
CA LYS A 56 -6.61 7.58 -10.98
C LYS A 56 -5.60 7.03 -9.96
N VAL A 57 -5.92 5.89 -9.35
CA VAL A 57 -4.99 5.21 -8.46
C VAL A 57 -3.87 4.61 -9.30
N VAL A 58 -2.64 4.98 -9.03
CA VAL A 58 -1.46 4.52 -9.75
C VAL A 58 -0.46 3.80 -8.86
N GLY A 59 -0.71 3.77 -7.55
CA GLY A 59 0.10 3.04 -6.60
C GLY A 59 -0.67 2.77 -5.33
N SER A 60 -0.25 1.76 -4.59
CA SER A 60 -0.89 1.41 -3.32
C SER A 60 0.07 0.70 -2.40
N GLY A 61 -0.26 0.70 -1.11
CA GLY A 61 0.46 -0.07 -0.11
C GLY A 61 -0.32 -0.07 1.20
N ARG A 62 -0.03 -1.06 2.04
CA ARG A 62 -0.69 -1.22 3.33
C ARG A 62 0.33 -1.67 4.38
N VAL A 63 0.22 -1.15 5.59
CA VAL A 63 1.01 -1.63 6.71
C VAL A 63 0.08 -2.00 7.87
N HIS A 64 0.39 -3.09 8.55
CA HIS A 64 -0.33 -3.51 9.76
C HIS A 64 0.69 -4.05 10.76
N PHE A 65 0.31 -4.07 12.03
CA PHE A 65 1.16 -4.63 13.09
C PHE A 65 0.91 -6.12 13.23
N ILE A 66 1.99 -6.89 13.33
CA ILE A 66 1.92 -8.32 13.61
C ILE A 66 2.31 -8.60 15.06
N SER A 67 2.88 -7.61 15.75
CA SER A 67 3.14 -7.63 17.19
C SER A 67 3.26 -6.19 17.64
N ASP A 68 3.51 -5.96 18.95
CA ASP A 68 3.65 -4.59 19.47
C ASP A 68 4.81 -3.82 18.85
N GLU A 69 5.83 -4.52 18.39
CA GLU A 69 7.05 -3.88 17.90
C GLU A 69 7.38 -4.21 16.43
N GLU A 70 6.55 -4.99 15.78
CA GLU A 70 6.84 -5.43 14.42
C GLU A 70 5.63 -5.19 13.50
N ALA A 71 5.88 -4.56 12.35
CA ALA A 71 4.85 -4.28 11.35
C ALA A 71 5.21 -4.94 10.03
N GLN A 72 4.21 -5.14 9.19
CA GLN A 72 4.39 -5.75 7.88
C GLN A 72 3.72 -4.89 6.81
N ILE A 73 4.45 -4.63 5.74
CA ILE A 73 3.93 -3.94 4.55
C ILE A 73 3.50 -5.00 3.55
N ARG A 74 2.27 -4.85 3.05
CA ARG A 74 1.69 -5.75 2.04
C ARG A 74 0.94 -4.96 0.99
N TYR A 75 0.61 -5.65 -0.09
CA TYR A 75 -0.22 -5.10 -1.17
C TYR A 75 0.41 -3.88 -1.83
N MET A 76 1.75 -3.91 -1.93
CA MET A 76 2.47 -2.91 -2.71
C MET A 76 2.24 -3.16 -4.19
N ALA A 77 1.77 -2.14 -4.89
CA ALA A 77 1.55 -2.22 -6.32
C ALA A 77 1.74 -0.85 -6.95
N ILE A 78 2.37 -0.81 -8.11
CA ILE A 78 2.58 0.42 -8.88
C ILE A 78 2.17 0.12 -10.31
N SER A 79 1.44 1.05 -10.93
CA SER A 79 1.07 0.93 -12.35
C SER A 79 2.29 0.63 -13.19
N GLU A 80 2.15 -0.29 -14.14
CA GLU A 80 3.27 -0.81 -14.92
C GLU A 80 4.08 0.30 -15.60
N ASN A 81 3.42 1.27 -16.19
CA ASN A 81 4.08 2.36 -16.90
C ASN A 81 4.72 3.41 -15.98
N LEU A 82 4.51 3.29 -14.67
CA LEU A 82 5.05 4.24 -13.70
C LEU A 82 6.08 3.62 -12.76
N LYS A 83 6.47 2.39 -12.99
CA LYS A 83 7.51 1.74 -12.21
C LYS A 83 8.83 2.47 -12.38
N ARG A 84 9.67 2.44 -11.33
CA ARG A 84 10.99 3.07 -11.30
C ARG A 84 10.95 4.59 -11.37
N LYS A 85 9.80 5.18 -11.00
CA LYS A 85 9.64 6.65 -10.92
C LYS A 85 9.69 7.14 -9.47
N GLY A 86 9.96 6.26 -8.51
CA GLY A 86 10.06 6.62 -7.11
C GLY A 86 8.77 6.56 -6.31
N ILE A 87 7.64 6.26 -6.95
CA ILE A 87 6.34 6.21 -6.27
C ILE A 87 6.32 5.13 -5.19
N GLY A 88 6.79 3.93 -5.53
CA GLY A 88 6.83 2.81 -4.59
C GLY A 88 7.70 3.10 -3.39
N SER A 89 8.88 3.67 -3.62
CA SER A 89 9.79 4.03 -2.53
C SER A 89 9.18 5.07 -1.61
N GLU A 90 8.45 6.03 -2.16
CA GLU A 90 7.80 7.05 -1.36
C GLU A 90 6.66 6.48 -0.53
N ILE A 91 5.88 5.56 -1.10
CA ILE A 91 4.81 4.86 -0.35
C ILE A 91 5.42 4.07 0.80
N VAL A 92 6.47 3.28 0.52
CA VAL A 92 7.13 2.48 1.56
C VAL A 92 7.65 3.38 2.67
N LYS A 93 8.30 4.49 2.32
CA LYS A 93 8.83 5.42 3.31
C LYS A 93 7.74 5.95 4.22
N LYS A 94 6.59 6.33 3.66
CA LYS A 94 5.48 6.85 4.45
C LYS A 94 4.83 5.77 5.33
N LEU A 95 4.74 4.53 4.83
CA LEU A 95 4.25 3.42 5.62
C LEU A 95 5.20 3.12 6.78
N GLU A 96 6.52 3.15 6.53
CA GLU A 96 7.52 2.95 7.58
C GLU A 96 7.46 4.06 8.63
N GLU A 97 7.29 5.30 8.20
CA GLU A 97 7.15 6.43 9.13
C GLU A 97 5.93 6.25 10.04
N TYR A 98 4.80 5.83 9.47
CA TYR A 98 3.61 5.55 10.26
C TYR A 98 3.88 4.44 11.28
N ALA A 99 4.47 3.33 10.82
CA ALA A 99 4.76 2.21 11.70
C ALA A 99 5.70 2.61 12.84
N GLY A 100 6.77 3.34 12.52
CA GLY A 100 7.71 3.80 13.54
C GLY A 100 7.08 4.71 14.58
N LYS A 101 6.21 5.63 14.15
CA LYS A 101 5.50 6.53 15.06
C LYS A 101 4.53 5.79 15.98
N ASN A 102 4.10 4.60 15.58
CA ASN A 102 3.16 3.79 16.33
C ASN A 102 3.81 2.62 17.05
N GLY A 103 5.14 2.64 17.19
CA GLY A 103 5.86 1.72 18.07
C GLY A 103 6.62 0.59 17.38
N ALA A 104 6.60 0.53 16.05
CA ALA A 104 7.32 -0.52 15.35
C ALA A 104 8.83 -0.29 15.46
N LYS A 105 9.56 -1.35 15.75
CA LYS A 105 11.03 -1.35 15.73
C LYS A 105 11.56 -2.00 14.48
N THR A 106 10.77 -2.87 13.85
CA THR A 106 11.11 -3.48 12.57
C THR A 106 9.90 -3.49 11.66
N VAL A 107 10.15 -3.47 10.36
CA VAL A 107 9.12 -3.60 9.32
C VAL A 107 9.54 -4.71 8.37
N ILE A 108 8.61 -5.61 8.08
CA ILE A 108 8.81 -6.70 7.12
C ILE A 108 8.24 -6.25 5.78
N LEU A 109 9.02 -6.37 4.72
CA LEU A 109 8.60 -6.05 3.37
C LEU A 109 9.08 -7.16 2.44
N ASN A 110 8.15 -7.84 1.79
CA ASN A 110 8.49 -8.91 0.84
C ASN A 110 9.47 -9.94 1.43
N ALA A 111 9.20 -10.43 2.64
CA ALA A 111 10.03 -11.39 3.37
C ALA A 111 11.38 -10.84 3.84
N ARG A 112 11.65 -9.55 3.64
CA ARG A 112 12.84 -8.90 4.21
C ARG A 112 12.43 -8.08 5.42
N LYS A 113 13.29 -8.02 6.42
CA LYS A 113 13.09 -7.17 7.60
C LYS A 113 13.94 -5.93 7.48
N GLU A 114 13.30 -4.78 7.72
CA GLU A 114 13.99 -3.50 7.73
C GLU A 114 13.87 -2.90 9.12
N ALA A 115 14.98 -2.48 9.69
CA ALA A 115 14.98 -1.81 10.98
C ALA A 115 14.44 -0.38 10.82
N ILE A 116 13.62 0.03 11.76
CA ILE A 116 13.14 1.40 11.81
C ILE A 116 14.17 2.26 12.54
N ASN A 117 14.63 3.29 11.86
CA ASN A 117 15.60 4.23 12.42
C ASN A 117 14.92 5.44 13.06
#